data_5fa2638adc446737a4aa9904e6bc311d
#
_entry.id   5fa2638adc446737a4aa9904e6bc311d
#
_cell.length_a   1.000
_cell.length_b   1.000
_cell.length_c   1.000
_cell.angle_alpha   90.00
_cell.angle_beta   90.00
_cell.angle_gamma   90.00
#
_symmetry.space_group_name_H-M   'P 1'
#
loop_
_entity.id
_entity.type
_entity.pdbx_description
1 polymer ?
#
loop_
_entity_poly.entity_id
_entity_poly.type
_entity_poly.pdbx_seq_one_letter_code
_entity_poly.pdbx_strand_id
1 'polypeptide(L)'
;MRTITCSACAMMKQALKWIALAGVTLVMAQATVSAEDKVSVLMKQGLADMAGKVVTVLTVDYAPGAVSDAHVHPGSVFAYVLEGSVVSQVEDEEPMTHTKGQSWYELPKKPHLVSKNASQTEPAKLLVFLLSQESELIKAPIK
;
A
#
# COMPACT_ATOMS: atom_id res chain seq x y z
N MET A 1 30.17 82.79 16.93
CA MET A 1 30.13 81.37 17.32
C MET A 1 29.36 80.60 16.26
N ARG A 2 30.08 79.85 15.45
CA ARG A 2 29.47 78.99 14.37
C ARG A 2 29.48 77.56 14.88
N THR A 3 28.30 76.96 15.08
CA THR A 3 28.14 75.54 15.38
C THR A 3 28.25 74.71 14.13
N ILE A 4 29.26 73.90 14.10
CA ILE A 4 29.48 72.88 13.00
C ILE A 4 28.68 71.67 13.35
N THR A 5 27.58 71.40 12.63
CA THR A 5 26.81 70.19 12.76
C THR A 5 27.49 69.11 11.85
N CYS A 6 27.93 68.04 12.52
CA CYS A 6 28.60 66.90 11.89
C CYS A 6 27.60 66.07 11.08
N SER A 7 27.73 66.10 9.75
CA SER A 7 26.86 65.45 8.76
C SER A 7 27.12 63.93 8.63
N ALA A 8 27.98 63.33 9.47
CA ALA A 8 28.41 61.96 9.33
C ALA A 8 27.53 60.95 10.11
N CYS A 9 26.60 61.44 10.95
CA CYS A 9 25.78 60.54 11.79
C CYS A 9 24.46 60.08 11.15
N ALA A 10 24.09 60.65 9.99
CA ALA A 10 22.82 60.32 9.33
C ALA A 10 22.92 59.20 8.28
N MET A 11 24.12 58.80 7.85
CA MET A 11 24.27 57.75 6.82
C MET A 11 24.42 56.32 7.34
N MET A 12 24.56 56.16 8.68
CA MET A 12 24.76 54.81 9.25
C MET A 12 23.46 54.12 9.71
N LYS A 13 22.30 54.74 9.54
CA LYS A 13 21.00 54.16 9.96
C LYS A 13 20.16 53.58 8.82
N GLN A 14 20.62 53.64 7.55
CA GLN A 14 19.85 53.11 6.43
C GLN A 14 20.36 51.77 5.83
N ALA A 15 21.51 51.26 6.28
CA ALA A 15 22.08 50.03 5.79
C ALA A 15 21.56 48.74 6.46
N LEU A 16 20.63 48.84 7.44
CA LEU A 16 20.19 47.67 8.24
C LEU A 16 18.74 47.27 8.00
N LYS A 17 18.15 47.61 6.86
CA LYS A 17 16.74 47.32 6.56
C LYS A 17 16.48 46.37 5.40
N TRP A 18 17.49 45.76 4.81
CA TRP A 18 17.32 44.83 3.64
C TRP A 18 17.89 43.45 3.87
N ILE A 19 17.86 42.95 5.13
CA ILE A 19 17.93 41.51 5.35
C ILE A 19 16.48 41.00 5.43
N ALA A 20 15.80 41.09 4.28
CA ALA A 20 14.49 40.46 4.11
C ALA A 20 14.71 38.97 3.90
N LEU A 21 14.28 38.17 4.83
CA LEU A 21 13.68 36.87 4.79
C LEU A 21 13.61 36.24 3.36
N ALA A 22 14.69 35.66 2.88
CA ALA A 22 14.60 34.59 1.90
C ALA A 22 14.35 33.30 2.69
N GLY A 23 13.11 33.11 3.16
CA GLY A 23 12.64 31.84 3.68
C GLY A 23 12.62 30.82 2.53
N VAL A 24 13.73 30.09 2.34
CA VAL A 24 13.75 28.91 1.48
C VAL A 24 12.89 27.88 2.18
N THR A 25 11.62 27.82 1.82
CA THR A 25 10.74 26.68 2.15
C THR A 25 11.26 25.50 1.35
N LEU A 26 12.12 24.70 1.95
CA LEU A 26 12.51 23.38 1.45
C LEU A 26 11.26 22.49 1.49
N VAL A 27 10.50 22.45 0.40
CA VAL A 27 9.42 21.49 0.21
C VAL A 27 10.11 20.12 0.03
N MET A 28 10.23 19.38 1.12
CA MET A 28 10.59 17.97 1.06
C MET A 28 9.46 17.25 0.34
N ALA A 29 9.65 16.97 -0.95
CA ALA A 29 8.81 16.01 -1.67
C ALA A 29 9.02 14.66 -0.99
N GLN A 30 8.09 14.26 -0.14
CA GLN A 30 8.04 12.90 0.38
C GLN A 30 7.60 12.02 -0.79
N ALA A 31 8.54 11.31 -1.39
CA ALA A 31 8.22 10.22 -2.28
C ALA A 31 7.44 9.19 -1.44
N THR A 32 6.14 9.07 -1.67
CA THR A 32 5.34 7.99 -1.13
C THR A 32 5.80 6.71 -1.82
N VAL A 33 6.71 5.97 -1.18
CA VAL A 33 6.97 4.59 -1.57
C VAL A 33 5.68 3.85 -1.27
N SER A 34 4.96 3.44 -2.32
CA SER A 34 3.85 2.53 -2.16
C SER A 34 4.41 1.24 -1.56
N ALA A 35 3.99 0.92 -0.35
CA ALA A 35 4.37 -0.34 0.25
C ALA A 35 3.66 -1.45 -0.52
N GLU A 36 4.42 -2.44 -1.01
CA GLU A 36 3.89 -3.62 -1.68
C GLU A 36 3.48 -4.69 -0.65
N ASP A 37 2.56 -5.57 -1.08
CA ASP A 37 2.23 -6.77 -0.34
C ASP A 37 3.36 -7.81 -0.47
N LYS A 38 3.60 -8.57 0.59
CA LYS A 38 4.56 -9.68 0.59
C LYS A 38 3.83 -11.02 0.63
N VAL A 39 3.94 -11.79 -0.44
CA VAL A 39 3.39 -13.15 -0.54
C VAL A 39 4.43 -14.18 -0.08
N SER A 40 4.03 -15.08 0.83
CA SER A 40 4.85 -16.19 1.32
C SER A 40 4.10 -17.51 1.21
N VAL A 41 4.55 -18.40 0.33
CA VAL A 41 3.97 -19.75 0.19
C VAL A 41 4.39 -20.59 1.39
N LEU A 42 3.40 -21.15 2.09
CA LEU A 42 3.60 -22.01 3.26
C LEU A 42 3.58 -23.50 2.85
N MET A 43 2.71 -23.85 1.88
CA MET A 43 2.53 -25.22 1.42
C MET A 43 1.98 -25.21 0.00
N LYS A 44 2.39 -26.19 -0.82
CA LYS A 44 1.73 -26.54 -2.08
C LYS A 44 1.53 -28.05 -2.08
N GLN A 45 0.29 -28.52 -2.16
CA GLN A 45 -0.07 -29.93 -2.03
C GLN A 45 -1.05 -30.35 -3.13
N GLY A 46 -0.68 -31.39 -3.87
CA GLY A 46 -1.60 -32.07 -4.80
C GLY A 46 -2.74 -32.76 -4.06
N LEU A 47 -3.93 -32.70 -4.63
CA LEU A 47 -5.12 -33.34 -4.04
C LEU A 47 -5.28 -34.75 -4.57
N ALA A 48 -5.29 -35.74 -3.66
CA ALA A 48 -5.37 -37.16 -4.04
C ALA A 48 -6.72 -37.55 -4.69
N ASP A 49 -7.77 -36.83 -4.36
CA ASP A 49 -9.15 -37.00 -4.83
C ASP A 49 -9.52 -36.10 -6.03
N MET A 50 -8.63 -35.21 -6.45
CA MET A 50 -8.86 -34.28 -7.55
C MET A 50 -7.63 -34.19 -8.45
N ALA A 51 -7.53 -35.10 -9.42
CA ALA A 51 -6.38 -35.20 -10.31
C ALA A 51 -6.01 -33.89 -10.99
N GLY A 52 -4.73 -33.51 -10.95
CA GLY A 52 -4.19 -32.26 -11.51
C GLY A 52 -4.49 -31.01 -10.72
N LYS A 53 -5.22 -31.12 -9.62
CA LYS A 53 -5.47 -29.99 -8.71
C LYS A 53 -4.47 -29.94 -7.56
N VAL A 54 -4.12 -28.71 -7.19
CA VAL A 54 -3.27 -28.42 -6.02
C VAL A 54 -3.93 -27.37 -5.14
N VAL A 55 -3.70 -27.48 -3.85
CA VAL A 55 -3.94 -26.40 -2.91
C VAL A 55 -2.61 -25.73 -2.61
N THR A 56 -2.55 -24.42 -2.81
CA THR A 56 -1.45 -23.59 -2.33
C THR A 56 -1.93 -22.80 -1.12
N VAL A 57 -1.27 -23.01 0.02
CA VAL A 57 -1.51 -22.24 1.25
C VAL A 57 -0.42 -21.19 1.35
N LEU A 58 -0.81 -19.94 1.51
CA LEU A 58 0.14 -18.83 1.58
C LEU A 58 -0.34 -17.76 2.57
N THR A 59 0.59 -16.90 2.99
CA THR A 59 0.25 -15.65 3.68
C THR A 59 0.55 -14.46 2.78
N VAL A 60 -0.27 -13.41 2.97
CA VAL A 60 -0.02 -12.10 2.39
C VAL A 60 0.14 -11.12 3.53
N ASP A 61 1.32 -10.53 3.65
CA ASP A 61 1.65 -9.52 4.65
C ASP A 61 1.55 -8.14 4.00
N TYR A 62 0.65 -7.29 4.50
CA TYR A 62 0.46 -5.90 4.07
C TYR A 62 1.09 -4.97 5.09
N ALA A 63 2.10 -4.22 4.69
CA ALA A 63 2.55 -3.06 5.46
C ALA A 63 1.44 -2.00 5.57
N PRO A 64 1.53 -1.04 6.51
CA PRO A 64 0.60 0.08 6.56
C PRO A 64 0.46 0.78 5.21
N GLY A 65 -0.77 0.95 4.72
CA GLY A 65 -1.07 1.57 3.43
C GLY A 65 -0.73 0.74 2.18
N ALA A 66 -0.25 -0.51 2.34
CA ALA A 66 0.11 -1.37 1.20
C ALA A 66 -1.10 -1.72 0.33
N VAL A 67 -0.86 -1.79 -0.98
CA VAL A 67 -1.86 -2.10 -2.00
C VAL A 67 -1.28 -3.16 -2.94
N SER A 68 -2.05 -4.20 -3.24
CA SER A 68 -1.74 -5.13 -4.34
C SER A 68 -2.26 -4.57 -5.65
N ASP A 69 -1.51 -4.80 -6.73
CA ASP A 69 -2.01 -4.51 -8.08
C ASP A 69 -3.27 -5.32 -8.39
N ALA A 70 -4.16 -4.75 -9.20
CA ALA A 70 -5.34 -5.45 -9.69
C ALA A 70 -4.94 -6.69 -10.51
N HIS A 71 -5.54 -7.84 -10.20
CA HIS A 71 -5.13 -9.14 -10.74
C HIS A 71 -6.30 -10.12 -10.85
N VAL A 72 -6.01 -11.28 -11.42
CA VAL A 72 -6.90 -12.44 -11.45
C VAL A 72 -6.21 -13.64 -10.84
N HIS A 73 -6.98 -14.52 -10.18
CA HIS A 73 -6.53 -15.84 -9.76
C HIS A 73 -7.02 -16.91 -10.72
N PRO A 74 -6.19 -17.89 -11.09
CA PRO A 74 -6.60 -18.95 -12.04
C PRO A 74 -7.62 -19.90 -11.43
N GLY A 75 -7.63 -20.04 -10.11
CA GLY A 75 -8.45 -20.94 -9.35
C GLY A 75 -9.25 -20.25 -8.24
N SER A 76 -9.96 -21.06 -7.46
CA SER A 76 -10.74 -20.59 -6.31
C SER A 76 -9.84 -20.12 -5.19
N VAL A 77 -10.14 -18.94 -4.62
CA VAL A 77 -9.43 -18.36 -3.47
C VAL A 77 -10.33 -18.30 -2.26
N PHE A 78 -9.82 -18.75 -1.14
CA PHE A 78 -10.43 -18.58 0.18
C PHE A 78 -9.45 -17.75 1.01
N ALA A 79 -9.82 -16.54 1.35
CA ALA A 79 -9.01 -15.63 2.16
C ALA A 79 -9.57 -15.53 3.57
N TYR A 80 -8.68 -15.44 4.57
CA TYR A 80 -9.02 -15.28 5.97
C TYR A 80 -8.08 -14.24 6.60
N VAL A 81 -8.65 -13.27 7.34
CA VAL A 81 -7.87 -12.22 7.98
C VAL A 81 -7.31 -12.73 9.31
N LEU A 82 -5.98 -12.89 9.37
CA LEU A 82 -5.25 -13.25 10.60
C LEU A 82 -5.05 -12.05 11.51
N GLU A 83 -4.70 -10.89 10.92
CA GLU A 83 -4.37 -9.66 11.65
C GLU A 83 -4.83 -8.43 10.86
N GLY A 84 -5.19 -7.36 11.59
CA GLY A 84 -5.58 -6.08 10.99
C GLY A 84 -6.90 -6.13 10.23
N SER A 85 -6.98 -5.37 9.13
CA SER A 85 -8.14 -5.31 8.24
C SER A 85 -7.71 -5.06 6.80
N VAL A 86 -8.43 -5.68 5.86
CA VAL A 86 -8.16 -5.61 4.42
C VAL A 86 -9.41 -5.18 3.68
N VAL A 87 -9.27 -4.25 2.74
CA VAL A 87 -10.33 -3.92 1.78
C VAL A 87 -10.15 -4.80 0.57
N SER A 88 -11.20 -5.52 0.19
CA SER A 88 -11.26 -6.37 -1.00
C SER A 88 -12.42 -5.96 -1.89
N GLN A 89 -12.21 -5.98 -3.23
CA GLN A 89 -13.25 -5.81 -4.24
C GLN A 89 -13.03 -6.80 -5.37
N VAL A 90 -13.99 -7.68 -5.59
CA VAL A 90 -13.99 -8.68 -6.67
C VAL A 90 -15.00 -8.26 -7.72
N GLU A 91 -14.61 -8.22 -9.00
CA GLU A 91 -15.45 -7.77 -10.11
C GLU A 91 -16.08 -6.38 -9.86
N ASP A 92 -17.38 -6.28 -10.11
CA ASP A 92 -18.23 -5.12 -9.95
C ASP A 92 -18.96 -5.06 -8.60
N GLU A 93 -18.54 -5.91 -7.64
CA GLU A 93 -19.04 -5.83 -6.26
C GLU A 93 -18.57 -4.54 -5.58
N GLU A 94 -19.32 -4.08 -4.56
CA GLU A 94 -18.87 -2.96 -3.74
C GLU A 94 -17.63 -3.34 -2.92
N PRO A 95 -16.63 -2.46 -2.77
CA PRO A 95 -15.49 -2.71 -1.91
C PRO A 95 -15.92 -3.02 -0.47
N MET A 96 -15.46 -4.13 0.08
CA MET A 96 -15.77 -4.56 1.43
C MET A 96 -14.53 -4.61 2.31
N THR A 97 -14.65 -4.12 3.55
CA THR A 97 -13.59 -4.23 4.55
C THR A 97 -13.80 -5.47 5.39
N HIS A 98 -12.82 -6.37 5.36
CA HIS A 98 -12.76 -7.57 6.19
C HIS A 98 -11.80 -7.35 7.35
N THR A 99 -12.23 -7.68 8.57
CA THR A 99 -11.43 -7.56 9.79
C THR A 99 -10.98 -8.94 10.28
N LYS A 100 -10.07 -8.96 11.25
CA LYS A 100 -9.57 -10.20 11.88
C LYS A 100 -10.69 -11.18 12.21
N GLY A 101 -10.53 -12.43 11.75
CA GLY A 101 -11.50 -13.51 11.93
C GLY A 101 -12.52 -13.63 10.80
N GLN A 102 -12.58 -12.69 9.87
CA GLN A 102 -13.47 -12.74 8.73
C GLN A 102 -12.79 -13.39 7.51
N SER A 103 -13.61 -13.92 6.60
CA SER A 103 -13.18 -14.57 5.38
C SER A 103 -14.09 -14.19 4.21
N TRP A 104 -13.54 -14.34 2.99
CA TRP A 104 -14.29 -14.20 1.74
C TRP A 104 -13.81 -15.23 0.71
N TYR A 105 -14.56 -15.33 -0.36
CA TYR A 105 -14.30 -16.21 -1.49
C TYR A 105 -14.12 -15.40 -2.77
N GLU A 106 -13.15 -15.79 -3.59
CA GLU A 106 -12.94 -15.24 -4.91
C GLU A 106 -13.11 -16.32 -5.97
N LEU A 107 -13.98 -16.06 -6.93
CA LEU A 107 -14.24 -16.96 -8.06
C LEU A 107 -13.03 -17.04 -9.00
N PRO A 108 -12.77 -18.20 -9.61
CA PRO A 108 -11.71 -18.35 -10.61
C PRO A 108 -11.83 -17.35 -11.74
N LYS A 109 -10.70 -16.73 -12.12
CA LYS A 109 -10.56 -15.82 -13.27
C LYS A 109 -11.38 -14.53 -13.20
N LYS A 110 -11.99 -14.24 -12.05
CA LYS A 110 -12.68 -12.97 -11.83
C LYS A 110 -11.69 -11.90 -11.39
N PRO A 111 -11.83 -10.65 -11.88
CA PRO A 111 -10.94 -9.56 -11.48
C PRO A 111 -11.00 -9.29 -9.99
N HIS A 112 -9.88 -9.31 -9.30
CA HIS A 112 -9.71 -8.76 -7.97
C HIS A 112 -9.19 -7.32 -8.13
N LEU A 113 -10.10 -6.35 -8.09
CA LEU A 113 -9.82 -4.97 -8.46
C LEU A 113 -9.15 -4.20 -7.33
N VAL A 114 -9.52 -4.49 -6.09
CA VAL A 114 -8.97 -3.86 -4.89
C VAL A 114 -8.55 -4.92 -3.89
N SER A 115 -7.29 -4.88 -3.49
CA SER A 115 -6.76 -5.64 -2.37
C SER A 115 -5.74 -4.79 -1.64
N LYS A 116 -6.10 -4.27 -0.46
CA LYS A 116 -5.24 -3.33 0.26
C LYS A 116 -5.42 -3.39 1.75
N ASN A 117 -4.38 -2.99 2.49
CA ASN A 117 -4.51 -2.72 3.91
C ASN A 117 -5.50 -1.56 4.13
N ALA A 118 -6.48 -1.74 5.01
CA ALA A 118 -7.43 -0.68 5.37
C ALA A 118 -6.80 0.41 6.25
N SER A 119 -5.67 0.10 6.93
CA SER A 119 -4.96 1.00 7.84
C SER A 119 -3.73 1.62 7.19
N GLN A 120 -3.49 2.89 7.51
CA GLN A 120 -2.26 3.62 7.14
C GLN A 120 -1.18 3.52 8.22
N THR A 121 -1.47 2.94 9.38
CA THR A 121 -0.57 2.90 10.53
C THR A 121 -0.29 1.51 11.06
N GLU A 122 -1.22 0.56 10.86
CA GLU A 122 -1.13 -0.80 11.38
C GLU A 122 -0.99 -1.81 10.23
N PRO A 123 -0.20 -2.89 10.40
CA PRO A 123 -0.09 -3.94 9.39
C PRO A 123 -1.37 -4.79 9.31
N ALA A 124 -1.52 -5.51 8.21
CA ALA A 124 -2.55 -6.54 8.06
C ALA A 124 -1.93 -7.83 7.51
N LYS A 125 -2.57 -8.97 7.81
CA LYS A 125 -2.11 -10.28 7.36
C LYS A 125 -3.27 -11.18 6.98
N LEU A 126 -3.14 -11.82 5.82
CA LEU A 126 -4.06 -12.84 5.34
C LEU A 126 -3.44 -14.23 5.40
N LEU A 127 -4.29 -15.24 5.64
CA LEU A 127 -4.08 -16.62 5.26
C LEU A 127 -4.94 -16.89 4.03
N VAL A 128 -4.34 -17.46 2.99
CA VAL A 128 -5.01 -17.69 1.71
C VAL A 128 -4.84 -19.16 1.31
N PHE A 129 -5.94 -19.78 0.86
CA PHE A 129 -5.96 -21.07 0.20
C PHE A 129 -6.36 -20.87 -1.25
N LEU A 130 -5.48 -21.20 -2.18
CA LEU A 130 -5.72 -21.15 -3.61
C LEU A 130 -5.83 -22.60 -4.14
N LEU A 131 -6.99 -22.94 -4.69
CA LEU A 131 -7.21 -24.22 -5.38
C LEU A 131 -7.12 -24.00 -6.89
N SER A 132 -6.07 -24.49 -7.54
CA SER A 132 -5.79 -24.27 -8.96
C SER A 132 -5.27 -25.55 -9.66
N GLN A 133 -4.94 -25.45 -10.94
CA GLN A 133 -4.15 -26.48 -11.61
C GLN A 133 -2.68 -26.36 -11.19
N GLU A 134 -1.94 -27.45 -11.20
CA GLU A 134 -0.54 -27.49 -10.74
C GLU A 134 0.38 -26.56 -11.54
N SER A 135 0.12 -26.37 -12.83
CA SER A 135 0.92 -25.56 -13.76
C SER A 135 0.58 -24.06 -13.72
N GLU A 136 -0.45 -23.64 -13.00
CA GLU A 136 -0.91 -22.26 -12.98
C GLU A 136 -0.15 -21.41 -11.97
N LEU A 137 0.00 -20.11 -12.28
CA LEU A 137 0.57 -19.11 -11.37
C LEU A 137 -0.41 -18.79 -10.23
N ILE A 138 0.09 -18.22 -9.15
CA ILE A 138 -0.75 -17.78 -8.02
C ILE A 138 -1.69 -16.65 -8.44
N LYS A 139 -1.19 -15.69 -9.20
CA LYS A 139 -1.95 -14.55 -9.75
C LYS A 139 -1.39 -14.13 -11.11
N ALA A 140 -2.21 -13.47 -11.91
CA ALA A 140 -1.83 -12.88 -13.19
C ALA A 140 -2.43 -11.48 -13.32
N PRO A 141 -1.78 -10.53 -14.04
CA PRO A 141 -2.34 -9.21 -14.28
C PRO A 141 -3.65 -9.29 -15.07
N ILE A 142 -4.52 -8.30 -14.86
CA ILE A 142 -5.74 -8.12 -15.67
C ILE A 142 -5.29 -7.70 -17.08
N LYS A 143 -5.90 -8.32 -18.11
CA LYS A 143 -5.64 -8.01 -19.52
C LYS A 143 -6.62 -6.97 -20.04
#